data_eef338ae82f505b51deefd9cf9987b0e
#
_entry.id   eef338ae82f505b51deefd9cf9987b0e
#
_cell.length_a   1.000
_cell.length_b   1.000
_cell.length_c   1.000
_cell.angle_alpha   90.00
_cell.angle_beta   90.00
_cell.angle_gamma   90.00
#
_symmetry.space_group_name_H-M   'P 1'
#
loop_
_entity.id
_entity.type
_entity.pdbx_description
1 polymer ?
#
loop_
_entity_poly.entity_id
_entity_poly.type
_entity_poly.pdbx_seq_one_letter_code
_entity_poly.pdbx_strand_id
1 'polypeptide(L)'
;AIKSELASSVPGLPQAEPSLKITYVQPKDFTGLLRYVRNILVVTIDPTAYTKVSVGYENNVWARGQVVVSLKAPNTESIVEYSKTHEKALVNFFVKVEMNRAIEQLQKEYSMVVMDNLKSDLNVMLNAPANFTYYKDTTDFFWSSNNANTGRMDLIVYTFPYTDPNT
;
A
#
# COMPACT_ATOMS: atom_id res chain seq x y z
N ALA A 1 -12.45 -9.57 -13.78
CA ALA A 1 -11.00 -9.52 -13.92
C ALA A 1 -10.40 -8.40 -13.05
N ILE A 2 -10.48 -7.12 -13.43
CA ILE A 2 -9.82 -6.00 -12.71
C ILE A 2 -10.24 -5.93 -11.23
N LYS A 3 -11.55 -5.98 -10.93
CA LYS A 3 -12.02 -5.91 -9.54
C LYS A 3 -11.50 -7.07 -8.69
N SER A 4 -11.44 -8.28 -9.22
CA SER A 4 -10.89 -9.43 -8.49
C SER A 4 -9.37 -9.35 -8.33
N GLU A 5 -8.66 -8.78 -9.30
CA GLU A 5 -7.22 -8.52 -9.19
C GLU A 5 -6.92 -7.52 -8.07
N LEU A 6 -7.56 -6.35 -8.11
CA LEU A 6 -7.35 -5.28 -7.12
C LEU A 6 -7.78 -5.69 -5.69
N ALA A 7 -8.78 -6.57 -5.56
CA ALA A 7 -9.24 -7.12 -4.28
C ALA A 7 -8.57 -8.45 -3.93
N SER A 8 -7.47 -8.82 -4.59
CA SER A 8 -6.73 -10.05 -4.25
C SER A 8 -6.23 -9.99 -2.81
N SER A 9 -6.22 -11.14 -2.15
CA SER A 9 -5.81 -11.23 -0.75
C SER A 9 -4.33 -10.93 -0.56
N VAL A 10 -4.00 -10.30 0.55
CA VAL A 10 -2.62 -10.11 1.00
C VAL A 10 -2.03 -11.48 1.35
N PRO A 11 -0.89 -11.88 0.76
CA PRO A 11 -0.27 -13.16 1.07
C PRO A 11 0.22 -13.23 2.52
N GLY A 12 0.12 -14.41 3.14
CA GLY A 12 0.68 -14.70 4.46
C GLY A 12 -0.16 -14.25 5.65
N LEU A 13 -1.31 -13.63 5.45
CA LEU A 13 -2.21 -13.30 6.55
C LEU A 13 -3.04 -14.54 6.98
N PRO A 14 -3.27 -14.75 8.30
CA PRO A 14 -4.10 -15.84 8.80
C PRO A 14 -5.54 -15.78 8.31
N GLN A 15 -6.05 -14.59 8.07
CA GLN A 15 -7.37 -14.31 7.50
C GLN A 15 -7.20 -13.64 6.13
N ALA A 16 -8.06 -14.00 5.18
CA ALA A 16 -8.04 -13.39 3.86
C ALA A 16 -8.50 -11.93 3.92
N GLU A 17 -7.57 -11.02 3.76
CA GLU A 17 -7.84 -9.58 3.67
C GLU A 17 -7.52 -9.05 2.28
N PRO A 18 -8.39 -8.23 1.68
CA PRO A 18 -8.12 -7.66 0.37
C PRO A 18 -6.97 -6.66 0.41
N SER A 19 -6.08 -6.72 -0.57
CA SER A 19 -4.97 -5.76 -0.70
C SER A 19 -5.45 -4.32 -0.82
N LEU A 20 -6.60 -4.11 -1.48
CA LEU A 20 -7.19 -2.79 -1.67
C LEU A 20 -8.69 -2.82 -1.39
N LYS A 21 -9.20 -1.81 -0.70
CA LYS A 21 -10.64 -1.56 -0.56
C LYS A 21 -11.12 -0.74 -1.76
N ILE A 22 -11.99 -1.33 -2.58
CA ILE A 22 -12.42 -0.76 -3.85
C ILE A 22 -13.83 -0.18 -3.74
N THR A 23 -13.99 1.05 -4.19
CA THR A 23 -15.29 1.68 -4.45
C THR A 23 -15.47 1.84 -5.95
N TYR A 24 -16.51 1.21 -6.50
CA TYR A 24 -16.88 1.38 -7.91
C TYR A 24 -17.85 2.56 -8.05
N VAL A 25 -17.57 3.41 -9.03
CA VAL A 25 -18.37 4.60 -9.33
C VAL A 25 -18.71 4.64 -10.81
N GLN A 26 -19.96 4.90 -11.13
CA GLN A 26 -20.38 5.11 -12.52
C GLN A 26 -19.80 6.44 -13.04
N PRO A 27 -19.44 6.55 -14.34
CA PRO A 27 -18.86 7.79 -14.89
C PRO A 27 -19.71 9.04 -14.63
N LYS A 28 -21.04 8.92 -14.68
CA LYS A 28 -21.99 10.01 -14.41
C LYS A 28 -21.96 10.51 -12.96
N ASP A 29 -21.58 9.63 -12.02
CA ASP A 29 -21.55 9.91 -10.59
C ASP A 29 -20.14 10.29 -10.10
N PHE A 30 -19.15 10.26 -11.00
CA PHE A 30 -17.77 10.62 -10.70
C PHE A 30 -17.58 12.13 -10.66
N THR A 31 -18.08 12.76 -9.60
CA THR A 31 -18.09 14.22 -9.41
C THR A 31 -17.68 14.61 -7.99
N GLY A 32 -17.48 15.91 -7.76
CA GLY A 32 -17.25 16.48 -6.44
C GLY A 32 -16.09 15.81 -5.68
N LEU A 33 -16.35 15.37 -4.46
CA LEU A 33 -15.33 14.81 -3.55
C LEU A 33 -14.67 13.52 -4.09
N LEU A 34 -15.33 12.77 -4.98
CA LEU A 34 -14.76 11.55 -5.55
C LEU A 34 -13.53 11.83 -6.43
N ARG A 35 -13.40 13.03 -6.97
CA ARG A 35 -12.21 13.44 -7.73
C ARG A 35 -10.98 13.68 -6.85
N TYR A 36 -11.16 13.88 -5.55
CA TYR A 36 -10.05 14.17 -4.63
C TYR A 36 -9.53 12.94 -3.88
N VAL A 37 -10.08 11.74 -4.16
CA VAL A 37 -9.53 10.51 -3.60
C VAL A 37 -8.13 10.25 -4.15
N ARG A 38 -7.25 9.74 -3.31
CA ARG A 38 -5.81 9.67 -3.62
C ARG A 38 -5.40 8.63 -4.68
N ASN A 39 -6.22 7.59 -4.88
CA ASN A 39 -5.99 6.57 -5.92
C ASN A 39 -7.24 6.39 -6.75
N ILE A 40 -7.10 6.54 -8.06
CA ILE A 40 -8.20 6.41 -9.00
C ILE A 40 -7.76 5.48 -10.14
N LEU A 41 -8.61 4.54 -10.52
CA LEU A 41 -8.49 3.80 -11.77
C LEU A 41 -9.65 4.19 -12.69
N VAL A 42 -9.33 4.81 -13.82
CA VAL A 42 -10.27 5.12 -14.89
C VAL A 42 -10.16 4.03 -15.95
N VAL A 43 -11.26 3.35 -16.22
CA VAL A 43 -11.34 2.34 -17.27
C VAL A 43 -12.19 2.90 -18.42
N THR A 44 -11.60 2.97 -19.62
CA THR A 44 -12.27 3.45 -20.83
C THR A 44 -12.29 2.33 -21.87
N ILE A 45 -13.47 1.96 -22.31
CA ILE A 45 -13.67 0.97 -23.37
C ILE A 45 -14.28 1.68 -24.57
N ASP A 46 -13.52 1.75 -25.67
CA ASP A 46 -13.97 2.37 -26.90
C ASP A 46 -13.30 1.70 -28.11
N PRO A 47 -14.04 0.88 -28.88
CA PRO A 47 -13.50 0.18 -30.05
C PRO A 47 -13.16 1.11 -31.21
N THR A 48 -13.66 2.34 -31.22
CA THR A 48 -13.38 3.32 -32.25
C THR A 48 -12.10 4.10 -31.97
N ALA A 49 -11.76 4.29 -30.70
CA ALA A 49 -10.60 5.06 -30.26
C ALA A 49 -9.36 4.18 -29.98
N TYR A 50 -9.56 2.90 -29.61
CA TYR A 50 -8.46 2.04 -29.16
C TYR A 50 -8.44 0.73 -29.95
N THR A 51 -7.25 0.32 -30.38
CA THR A 51 -7.01 -0.96 -31.07
C THR A 51 -6.33 -2.00 -30.18
N LYS A 52 -5.78 -1.58 -29.03
CA LYS A 52 -5.09 -2.43 -28.04
C LYS A 52 -5.27 -1.85 -26.65
N VAL A 53 -5.01 -2.67 -25.63
CA VAL A 53 -4.96 -2.20 -24.23
C VAL A 53 -3.75 -1.31 -24.03
N SER A 54 -3.98 -0.18 -23.37
CA SER A 54 -2.91 0.69 -22.89
C SER A 54 -3.18 1.10 -21.45
N VAL A 55 -2.12 1.12 -20.63
CA VAL A 55 -2.17 1.56 -19.24
C VAL A 55 -1.16 2.67 -19.06
N GLY A 56 -1.60 3.75 -18.44
CA GLY A 56 -0.75 4.88 -18.08
C GLY A 56 -1.19 5.46 -16.76
N TYR A 57 -0.39 6.34 -16.18
CA TYR A 57 -0.78 7.04 -14.96
C TYR A 57 -0.32 8.49 -14.99
N GLU A 58 -1.03 9.31 -14.22
CA GLU A 58 -0.73 10.72 -14.00
C GLU A 58 -0.80 11.01 -12.50
N ASN A 59 0.05 11.95 -12.05
CA ASN A 59 0.07 12.39 -10.66
C ASN A 59 -0.58 13.75 -10.53
N ASN A 60 -1.26 13.99 -9.39
CA ASN A 60 -1.78 15.30 -9.00
C ASN A 60 -2.79 15.90 -10.01
N VAL A 61 -3.66 15.08 -10.59
CA VAL A 61 -4.64 15.52 -11.60
C VAL A 61 -5.67 16.47 -10.98
N TRP A 62 -6.27 16.11 -9.87
CA TRP A 62 -7.27 16.91 -9.15
C TRP A 62 -6.86 17.27 -7.73
N ALA A 63 -5.90 16.53 -7.15
CA ALA A 63 -5.43 16.75 -5.79
C ALA A 63 -3.95 16.44 -5.66
N ARG A 64 -3.27 17.13 -4.75
CA ARG A 64 -1.86 16.86 -4.43
C ARG A 64 -1.70 15.46 -3.82
N GLY A 65 -0.68 14.73 -4.27
CA GLY A 65 -0.40 13.36 -3.81
C GLY A 65 -1.32 12.31 -4.41
N GLN A 66 -2.16 12.68 -5.37
CA GLN A 66 -3.05 11.77 -6.08
C GLN A 66 -2.32 11.02 -7.20
N VAL A 67 -2.74 9.77 -7.43
CA VAL A 67 -2.37 8.97 -8.61
C VAL A 67 -3.64 8.56 -9.33
N VAL A 68 -3.71 8.86 -10.61
CA VAL A 68 -4.79 8.46 -11.52
C VAL A 68 -4.22 7.50 -12.56
N VAL A 69 -4.65 6.26 -12.53
CA VAL A 69 -4.31 5.25 -13.55
C VAL A 69 -5.40 5.23 -14.59
N SER A 70 -5.02 5.31 -15.86
CA SER A 70 -5.91 5.16 -17.02
C SER A 70 -5.67 3.82 -17.69
N LEU A 71 -6.70 2.98 -17.77
CA LEU A 71 -6.71 1.75 -18.53
C LEU A 71 -7.68 1.92 -19.70
N LYS A 72 -7.16 1.86 -20.91
CA LYS A 72 -7.91 2.07 -22.16
C LYS A 72 -7.88 0.80 -22.99
N ALA A 73 -9.02 0.41 -23.57
CA ALA A 73 -9.15 -0.85 -24.31
C ALA A 73 -10.23 -0.77 -25.40
N PRO A 74 -10.12 -1.58 -26.47
CA PRO A 74 -11.16 -1.65 -27.49
C PRO A 74 -12.42 -2.39 -26.99
N ASN A 75 -12.28 -3.38 -26.09
CA ASN A 75 -13.37 -4.19 -25.58
C ASN A 75 -13.01 -4.82 -24.22
N THR A 76 -13.97 -5.49 -23.60
CA THR A 76 -13.83 -6.16 -22.30
C THR A 76 -12.89 -7.37 -22.36
N GLU A 77 -12.94 -8.11 -23.47
CA GLU A 77 -12.15 -9.33 -23.72
C GLU A 77 -10.65 -9.02 -23.70
N SER A 78 -10.26 -7.92 -24.33
CA SER A 78 -8.87 -7.43 -24.31
C SER A 78 -8.40 -7.09 -22.91
N ILE A 79 -9.27 -6.54 -22.05
CA ILE A 79 -8.94 -6.27 -20.64
C ILE A 79 -8.74 -7.57 -19.87
N VAL A 80 -9.59 -8.57 -20.10
CA VAL A 80 -9.47 -9.89 -19.45
C VAL A 80 -8.14 -10.55 -19.83
N GLU A 81 -7.79 -10.53 -21.11
CA GLU A 81 -6.53 -11.08 -21.59
C GLU A 81 -5.32 -10.32 -21.04
N TYR A 82 -5.37 -9.00 -21.02
CA TYR A 82 -4.36 -8.16 -20.40
C TYR A 82 -4.16 -8.52 -18.92
N SER A 83 -5.26 -8.68 -18.15
CA SER A 83 -5.17 -9.04 -16.71
C SER A 83 -4.55 -10.43 -16.50
N LYS A 84 -4.70 -11.38 -17.42
CA LYS A 84 -4.06 -12.70 -17.35
C LYS A 84 -2.56 -12.63 -17.63
N THR A 85 -2.16 -11.84 -18.62
CA THR A 85 -0.77 -11.70 -19.01
C THR A 85 0.05 -10.79 -18.09
N HIS A 86 -0.62 -9.91 -17.34
CA HIS A 86 -0.02 -8.95 -16.41
C HIS A 86 -0.58 -9.14 -14.99
N GLU A 87 -0.58 -10.38 -14.52
CA GLU A 87 -1.09 -10.72 -13.20
C GLU A 87 -0.54 -9.81 -12.11
N LYS A 88 -1.44 -9.30 -11.27
CA LYS A 88 -1.14 -8.42 -10.13
C LYS A 88 -0.46 -7.08 -10.48
N ALA A 89 -0.32 -6.73 -11.75
CA ALA A 89 0.36 -5.48 -12.13
C ALA A 89 -0.31 -4.24 -11.55
N LEU A 90 -1.64 -4.15 -11.62
CA LEU A 90 -2.40 -3.02 -11.10
C LEU A 90 -2.41 -2.99 -9.57
N VAL A 91 -2.62 -4.13 -8.90
CA VAL A 91 -2.61 -4.17 -7.44
C VAL A 91 -1.22 -3.85 -6.89
N ASN A 92 -0.17 -4.41 -7.47
CA ASN A 92 1.21 -4.13 -7.06
C ASN A 92 1.58 -2.66 -7.28
N PHE A 93 1.12 -2.05 -8.37
CA PHE A 93 1.32 -0.63 -8.62
C PHE A 93 0.69 0.23 -7.51
N PHE A 94 -0.58 0.03 -7.18
CA PHE A 94 -1.24 0.82 -6.13
C PHE A 94 -0.69 0.54 -4.75
N VAL A 95 -0.35 -0.71 -4.42
CA VAL A 95 0.31 -1.06 -3.16
C VAL A 95 1.65 -0.34 -3.05
N LYS A 96 2.47 -0.35 -4.12
CA LYS A 96 3.76 0.37 -4.14
C LYS A 96 3.58 1.88 -3.94
N VAL A 97 2.56 2.48 -4.56
CA VAL A 97 2.23 3.90 -4.36
C VAL A 97 1.90 4.20 -2.90
N GLU A 98 1.09 3.35 -2.25
CA GLU A 98 0.75 3.53 -0.82
C GLU A 98 1.96 3.31 0.08
N MET A 99 2.80 2.32 -0.20
CA MET A 99 4.04 2.09 0.56
C MET A 99 5.00 3.28 0.45
N ASN A 100 5.16 3.84 -0.74
CA ASN A 100 6.02 5.02 -0.93
C ASN A 100 5.50 6.22 -0.13
N ARG A 101 4.18 6.46 -0.11
CA ARG A 101 3.57 7.51 0.72
C ARG A 101 3.81 7.28 2.22
N ALA A 102 3.67 6.04 2.68
CA ALA A 102 3.96 5.67 4.07
C ALA A 102 5.43 5.91 4.42
N ILE A 103 6.35 5.53 3.54
CA ILE A 103 7.79 5.78 3.71
C ILE A 103 8.07 7.28 3.79
N GLU A 104 7.54 8.07 2.87
CA GLU A 104 7.72 9.53 2.88
C GLU A 104 7.16 10.19 4.15
N GLN A 105 6.04 9.69 4.67
CA GLN A 105 5.49 10.15 5.94
C GLN A 105 6.38 9.79 7.11
N LEU A 106 6.84 8.53 7.20
CA LEU A 106 7.72 8.05 8.26
C LEU A 106 9.11 8.70 8.23
N GLN A 107 9.56 9.20 7.08
CA GLN A 107 10.79 10.00 7.00
C GLN A 107 10.63 11.40 7.60
N LYS A 108 9.41 11.95 7.57
CA LYS A 108 9.11 13.30 8.08
C LYS A 108 8.70 13.29 9.55
N GLU A 109 7.98 12.26 9.96
CA GLU A 109 7.39 12.16 11.28
C GLU A 109 7.44 10.71 11.77
N TYR A 110 8.23 10.45 12.81
CA TYR A 110 8.42 9.13 13.38
C TYR A 110 8.59 9.19 14.91
N SER A 111 8.48 8.05 15.57
CA SER A 111 8.67 7.94 17.02
C SER A 111 10.14 8.06 17.38
N MET A 112 10.51 9.14 18.06
CA MET A 112 11.84 9.31 18.63
C MET A 112 12.13 8.25 19.69
N VAL A 113 11.12 7.84 20.46
CA VAL A 113 11.25 6.78 21.48
C VAL A 113 11.72 5.48 20.84
N VAL A 114 11.10 5.06 19.73
CA VAL A 114 11.51 3.84 19.02
C VAL A 114 12.90 3.99 18.42
N MET A 115 13.16 5.12 17.77
CA MET A 115 14.46 5.37 17.12
C MET A 115 15.61 5.36 18.13
N ASP A 116 15.47 6.10 19.24
CA ASP A 116 16.55 6.26 20.19
C ASP A 116 16.87 4.96 20.94
N ASN A 117 15.84 4.23 21.40
CA ASN A 117 16.05 2.96 22.10
C ASN A 117 16.64 1.89 21.16
N LEU A 118 16.10 1.70 19.95
CA LEU A 118 16.65 0.72 19.01
C LEU A 118 18.06 1.05 18.56
N LYS A 119 18.38 2.34 18.40
CA LYS A 119 19.72 2.77 18.02
C LYS A 119 20.72 2.56 19.15
N SER A 120 20.37 2.90 20.41
CA SER A 120 21.28 2.76 21.55
C SER A 120 21.55 1.29 21.88
N ASP A 121 20.53 0.45 21.91
CA ASP A 121 20.62 -0.88 22.52
C ASP A 121 20.88 -1.98 21.49
N LEU A 122 20.35 -1.84 20.29
CA LEU A 122 20.45 -2.84 19.22
C LEU A 122 21.21 -2.35 17.98
N ASN A 123 21.65 -1.08 17.95
CA ASN A 123 22.28 -0.44 16.79
C ASN A 123 21.42 -0.56 15.50
N VAL A 124 20.11 -0.49 15.65
CA VAL A 124 19.13 -0.55 14.56
C VAL A 124 18.46 0.82 14.42
N MET A 125 18.36 1.32 13.20
CA MET A 125 17.59 2.53 12.89
C MET A 125 16.27 2.14 12.21
N LEU A 126 15.13 2.49 12.85
CA LEU A 126 13.80 2.18 12.35
C LEU A 126 12.84 3.32 12.61
N ASN A 127 12.23 3.84 11.56
CA ASN A 127 11.19 4.84 11.65
C ASN A 127 9.84 4.15 11.88
N ALA A 128 9.37 4.12 13.11
CA ALA A 128 8.01 3.71 13.45
C ALA A 128 7.08 4.93 13.47
N PRO A 129 5.75 4.76 13.31
CA PRO A 129 4.80 5.88 13.41
C PRO A 129 4.96 6.67 14.71
N ALA A 130 4.80 8.00 14.64
CA ALA A 130 5.03 8.91 15.77
C ALA A 130 4.18 8.61 17.02
N ASN A 131 3.04 7.95 16.85
CA ASN A 131 2.16 7.54 17.93
C ASN A 131 2.60 6.25 18.67
N PHE A 132 3.74 5.65 18.30
CA PHE A 132 4.35 4.56 19.07
C PHE A 132 5.11 5.15 20.26
N THR A 133 4.41 5.37 21.36
CA THR A 133 4.89 6.06 22.57
C THR A 133 4.98 5.16 23.79
N TYR A 134 4.26 4.05 23.80
CA TYR A 134 4.37 3.03 24.84
C TYR A 134 5.46 2.04 24.47
N TYR A 135 6.33 1.71 25.42
CA TYR A 135 7.41 0.78 25.14
C TYR A 135 7.84 -0.01 26.39
N LYS A 136 8.47 -1.14 26.14
CA LYS A 136 9.22 -1.93 27.12
C LYS A 136 10.55 -2.31 26.46
N ASP A 137 11.61 -2.12 27.21
CA ASP A 137 12.97 -2.37 26.78
C ASP A 137 13.70 -3.29 27.76
N THR A 138 14.45 -4.25 27.23
CA THR A 138 15.33 -5.16 27.96
C THR A 138 16.52 -5.51 27.07
N THR A 139 17.54 -6.16 27.61
CA THR A 139 18.85 -6.40 26.94
C THR A 139 18.74 -6.92 25.51
N ASP A 140 17.82 -7.84 25.21
CA ASP A 140 17.70 -8.49 23.89
C ASP A 140 16.30 -8.34 23.26
N PHE A 141 15.47 -7.48 23.84
CA PHE A 141 14.08 -7.36 23.44
C PHE A 141 13.54 -5.94 23.62
N PHE A 142 13.03 -5.39 22.55
CA PHE A 142 12.29 -4.12 22.52
C PHE A 142 10.88 -4.32 22.03
N TRP A 143 9.90 -3.79 22.73
CA TRP A 143 8.51 -3.73 22.31
C TRP A 143 8.02 -2.30 22.35
N SER A 144 7.27 -1.88 21.34
CA SER A 144 6.57 -0.59 21.34
C SER A 144 5.19 -0.70 20.72
N SER A 145 4.27 0.16 21.14
CA SER A 145 2.87 0.15 20.70
C SER A 145 2.30 1.56 20.62
N ASN A 146 1.31 1.73 19.75
CA ASN A 146 0.45 2.91 19.75
C ASN A 146 -0.64 2.83 20.84
N ASN A 147 -0.80 1.68 21.51
CA ASN A 147 -1.77 1.39 22.55
C ASN A 147 -3.23 1.85 22.25
N ALA A 148 -3.61 1.81 20.97
CA ALA A 148 -4.93 2.23 20.54
C ALA A 148 -6.00 1.18 20.87
N ASN A 149 -7.21 1.61 21.26
CA ASN A 149 -8.34 0.72 21.52
C ASN A 149 -8.83 0.02 20.24
N THR A 150 -8.67 0.68 19.09
CA THR A 150 -8.99 0.15 17.77
C THR A 150 -7.81 0.39 16.82
N GLY A 151 -7.48 -0.61 16.00
CA GLY A 151 -6.32 -0.52 15.11
C GLY A 151 -4.99 -0.47 15.88
N ARG A 152 -4.90 -1.22 16.99
CA ARG A 152 -3.66 -1.36 17.75
C ARG A 152 -2.58 -1.97 16.87
N MET A 153 -1.41 -1.37 16.92
CA MET A 153 -0.20 -1.86 16.26
C MET A 153 0.89 -2.04 17.32
N ASP A 154 1.59 -3.14 17.22
CA ASP A 154 2.71 -3.48 18.08
C ASP A 154 3.95 -3.74 17.22
N LEU A 155 5.09 -3.17 17.63
CA LEU A 155 6.40 -3.42 17.06
C LEU A 155 7.21 -4.23 18.07
N ILE A 156 7.78 -5.33 17.62
CA ILE A 156 8.67 -6.16 18.42
C ILE A 156 9.99 -6.30 17.67
N VAL A 157 11.07 -6.01 18.37
CA VAL A 157 12.45 -6.24 17.88
C VAL A 157 13.17 -7.06 18.95
N TYR A 158 13.80 -8.14 18.55
CA TYR A 158 14.60 -8.96 19.46
C TYR A 158 15.84 -9.49 18.76
N THR A 159 16.85 -9.81 19.54
CA THR A 159 18.08 -10.41 19.07
C THR A 159 18.26 -11.80 19.65
N PHE A 160 18.95 -12.66 18.92
CA PHE A 160 19.36 -13.97 19.38
C PHE A 160 20.73 -14.31 18.78
N PRO A 161 21.54 -15.18 19.45
CA PRO A 161 22.83 -15.58 18.94
C PRO A 161 22.70 -16.27 17.59
N TYR A 162 23.45 -15.83 16.60
CA TYR A 162 23.53 -16.52 15.30
C TYR A 162 24.54 -17.68 15.43
N THR A 163 24.03 -18.90 15.54
CA THR A 163 24.87 -20.10 15.85
C THR A 163 25.06 -21.04 14.66
N ASP A 164 24.24 -20.94 13.62
CA ASP A 164 24.34 -21.80 12.44
C ASP A 164 24.29 -20.98 11.15
N PRO A 165 25.36 -20.94 10.34
CA PRO A 165 25.41 -20.22 9.08
C PRO A 165 24.50 -20.83 7.98
N ASN A 166 23.87 -21.97 8.23
CA ASN A 166 23.00 -22.68 7.26
C ASN A 166 21.50 -22.55 7.58
N THR A 167 21.09 -21.78 8.59
CA THR A 167 19.70 -21.53 8.95
C THR A 167 19.28 -20.08 8.65
#